data_795542e2773d95cc8d523cf1556807bd
#
_entry.id   795542e2773d95cc8d523cf1556807bd
#
_cell.length_a   1.000
_cell.length_b   1.000
_cell.length_c   1.000
_cell.angle_alpha   90.00
_cell.angle_beta   90.00
_cell.angle_gamma   90.00
#
_symmetry.space_group_name_H-M   'P 1'
#
loop_
_entity.id
_entity.type
_entity.pdbx_description
1 polymer ?
#
loop_
_entity_poly.entity_id
_entity_poly.type
_entity_poly.pdbx_seq_one_letter_code
_entity_poly.pdbx_strand_id
1 'polypeptide(L)'
;MEITFESVSKQYKSKYALKNFTATLGEGVYGLLGENGAGKTTLINIFVGILRGDSGTIRVDGQDVRALGKALLSQIGYMPQYPIFYRDFTVKDFLLYMCALKDISANQALNRVLGLLATVNLTDAQDKKIGALSGGMRQRVGIVQAMLSDPKILILDEPTAGLDPSERIRFRNLISQFAQGRTILLATHIVSDIECIAQEILLLKRGTLLMQGTPTSLEQNIEGKVWNVTATAEDTAVLTDMYCVSNMKQDGGHFTLRIVTDGCPNRNAQPVPPNLEDVFLYYCGGEKHDTSNTV
;
A
#
# COMPACT_ATOMS: atom_id res chain seq x y z
N MET A 1 -11.57 -16.46 -5.76
CA MET A 1 -12.19 -15.15 -6.10
C MET A 1 -11.21 -14.38 -6.96
N GLU A 2 -11.70 -13.72 -8.01
CA GLU A 2 -10.88 -12.94 -8.93
C GLU A 2 -11.46 -11.52 -9.06
N ILE A 3 -10.59 -10.51 -9.04
CA ILE A 3 -10.97 -9.11 -9.23
C ILE A 3 -10.24 -8.63 -10.48
N THR A 4 -10.98 -8.14 -11.48
CA THR A 4 -10.42 -7.62 -12.72
C THR A 4 -10.73 -6.13 -12.88
N PHE A 5 -9.72 -5.36 -13.22
CA PHE A 5 -9.82 -3.96 -13.60
C PHE A 5 -9.53 -3.88 -15.10
N GLU A 6 -10.46 -3.36 -15.89
CA GLU A 6 -10.35 -3.27 -17.33
C GLU A 6 -10.39 -1.82 -17.77
N SER A 7 -9.23 -1.26 -18.12
CA SER A 7 -9.07 0.12 -18.65
C SER A 7 -9.76 1.20 -17.82
N VAL A 8 -9.71 1.06 -16.47
CA VAL A 8 -10.37 2.00 -15.54
C VAL A 8 -9.69 3.36 -15.64
N SER A 9 -10.48 4.39 -15.91
CA SER A 9 -9.97 5.77 -16.00
C SER A 9 -10.81 6.73 -15.18
N LYS A 10 -10.15 7.77 -14.66
CA LYS A 10 -10.76 8.89 -13.95
C LYS A 10 -10.01 10.17 -14.23
N GLN A 11 -10.72 11.19 -14.67
CA GLN A 11 -10.18 12.50 -14.94
C GLN A 11 -10.84 13.56 -14.07
N TYR A 12 -10.05 14.47 -13.53
CA TYR A 12 -10.52 15.67 -12.85
C TYR A 12 -10.07 16.89 -13.64
N LYS A 13 -11.03 17.61 -14.23
CA LYS A 13 -10.75 18.74 -15.16
C LYS A 13 -9.82 18.26 -16.30
N SER A 14 -8.60 18.75 -16.36
CA SER A 14 -7.61 18.38 -17.39
C SER A 14 -6.62 17.29 -16.95
N LYS A 15 -6.65 16.86 -15.67
CA LYS A 15 -5.67 15.90 -15.12
C LYS A 15 -6.29 14.52 -14.94
N TYR A 16 -5.66 13.49 -15.50
CA TYR A 16 -6.00 12.11 -15.20
C TYR A 16 -5.50 11.75 -13.79
N ALA A 17 -6.41 11.26 -12.95
CA ALA A 17 -6.07 10.62 -11.69
C ALA A 17 -5.85 9.11 -11.87
N LEU A 18 -6.53 8.52 -12.88
CA LEU A 18 -6.29 7.17 -13.39
C LEU A 18 -6.42 7.20 -14.90
N LYS A 19 -5.55 6.47 -15.60
CA LYS A 19 -5.52 6.38 -17.06
C LYS A 19 -5.35 4.93 -17.48
N ASN A 20 -6.42 4.33 -18.01
CA ASN A 20 -6.45 2.96 -18.54
C ASN A 20 -5.84 1.91 -17.58
N PHE A 21 -6.15 2.01 -16.28
CA PHE A 21 -5.68 1.06 -15.31
C PHE A 21 -6.27 -0.32 -15.57
N THR A 22 -5.40 -1.30 -15.80
CA THR A 22 -5.78 -2.70 -16.07
C THR A 22 -4.94 -3.61 -15.20
N ALA A 23 -5.59 -4.47 -14.40
CA ALA A 23 -4.93 -5.40 -13.48
C ALA A 23 -5.88 -6.55 -13.14
N THR A 24 -5.33 -7.67 -12.72
CA THR A 24 -6.09 -8.80 -12.18
C THR A 24 -5.52 -9.18 -10.82
N LEU A 25 -6.39 -9.37 -9.83
CA LEU A 25 -6.04 -9.79 -8.47
C LEU A 25 -6.77 -11.07 -8.14
N GLY A 26 -6.04 -12.06 -7.64
CA GLY A 26 -6.60 -13.28 -7.08
C GLY A 26 -6.62 -13.26 -5.55
N GLU A 27 -6.59 -14.45 -4.95
CA GLU A 27 -6.38 -14.60 -3.51
C GLU A 27 -4.94 -14.29 -3.16
N GLY A 28 -4.70 -13.53 -2.08
CA GLY A 28 -3.37 -13.13 -1.62
C GLY A 28 -3.27 -11.65 -1.25
N VAL A 29 -2.05 -11.21 -0.93
CA VAL A 29 -1.75 -9.80 -0.59
C VAL A 29 -1.15 -9.09 -1.80
N TYR A 30 -1.77 -8.00 -2.20
CA TYR A 30 -1.36 -7.13 -3.30
C TYR A 30 -0.98 -5.76 -2.77
N GLY A 31 0.26 -5.33 -3.05
CA GLY A 31 0.73 -3.99 -2.74
C GLY A 31 0.41 -3.02 -3.88
N LEU A 32 -0.37 -1.99 -3.64
CA LEU A 32 -0.55 -0.87 -4.58
C LEU A 32 0.44 0.23 -4.20
N LEU A 33 1.61 0.20 -4.82
CA LEU A 33 2.74 1.08 -4.53
C LEU A 33 2.74 2.31 -5.45
N GLY A 34 2.96 3.48 -4.91
CA GLY A 34 3.09 4.71 -5.69
C GLY A 34 3.19 5.94 -4.81
N GLU A 35 3.72 7.03 -5.36
CA GLU A 35 3.84 8.32 -4.67
C GLU A 35 2.47 8.88 -4.23
N ASN A 36 2.49 9.90 -3.39
CA ASN A 36 1.30 10.66 -3.06
C ASN A 36 0.74 11.34 -4.32
N GLY A 37 -0.56 11.14 -4.58
CA GLY A 37 -1.20 11.63 -5.79
C GLY A 37 -1.02 10.72 -7.03
N ALA A 38 -0.42 9.54 -6.90
CA ALA A 38 -0.30 8.57 -7.99
C ALA A 38 -1.65 8.00 -8.48
N GLY A 39 -2.73 8.13 -7.69
CA GLY A 39 -4.08 7.65 -8.05
C GLY A 39 -4.59 6.49 -7.19
N LYS A 40 -3.83 6.02 -6.19
CA LYS A 40 -4.17 4.88 -5.31
C LYS A 40 -5.55 5.01 -4.68
N THR A 41 -5.79 6.08 -3.91
CA THR A 41 -7.09 6.35 -3.26
C THR A 41 -8.22 6.52 -4.28
N THR A 42 -7.94 7.09 -5.46
CA THR A 42 -8.93 7.20 -6.55
C THR A 42 -9.37 5.83 -7.04
N LEU A 43 -8.43 4.92 -7.26
CA LEU A 43 -8.72 3.53 -7.66
C LEU A 43 -9.57 2.82 -6.60
N ILE A 44 -9.15 2.92 -5.33
CA ILE A 44 -9.88 2.34 -4.20
C ILE A 44 -11.30 2.89 -4.13
N ASN A 45 -11.49 4.21 -4.20
CA ASN A 45 -12.81 4.83 -4.12
C ASN A 45 -13.73 4.42 -5.28
N ILE A 46 -13.18 4.17 -6.47
CA ILE A 46 -13.98 3.62 -7.58
C ILE A 46 -14.37 2.19 -7.28
N PHE A 47 -13.44 1.37 -6.78
CA PHE A 47 -13.70 -0.04 -6.50
C PHE A 47 -14.74 -0.22 -5.39
N VAL A 48 -14.66 0.54 -4.30
CA VAL A 48 -15.64 0.48 -3.20
C VAL A 48 -16.95 1.25 -3.48
N GLY A 49 -17.08 1.85 -4.67
CA GLY A 49 -18.31 2.52 -5.10
C GLY A 49 -18.53 3.92 -4.54
N ILE A 50 -17.56 4.53 -3.84
CA ILE A 50 -17.62 5.91 -3.35
C ILE A 50 -17.51 6.91 -4.52
N LEU A 51 -16.75 6.54 -5.56
CA LEU A 51 -16.50 7.37 -6.73
C LEU A 51 -16.88 6.61 -8.01
N ARG A 52 -17.46 7.31 -8.98
CA ARG A 52 -17.70 6.74 -10.31
C ARG A 52 -16.50 6.96 -11.21
N GLY A 53 -15.98 5.89 -11.82
CA GLY A 53 -15.02 5.95 -12.92
C GLY A 53 -15.65 6.59 -14.16
N ASP A 54 -14.84 7.23 -15.01
CA ASP A 54 -15.31 7.84 -16.26
C ASP A 54 -15.36 6.82 -17.39
N SER A 55 -14.46 5.83 -17.39
CA SER A 55 -14.46 4.70 -18.32
C SER A 55 -13.89 3.45 -17.68
N GLY A 56 -14.03 2.32 -18.37
CA GLY A 56 -13.58 1.02 -17.92
C GLY A 56 -14.57 0.31 -17.00
N THR A 57 -14.21 -0.89 -16.59
CA THR A 57 -15.06 -1.77 -15.77
C THR A 57 -14.23 -2.45 -14.70
N ILE A 58 -14.81 -2.61 -13.51
CA ILE A 58 -14.25 -3.46 -12.44
C ILE A 58 -15.22 -4.62 -12.25
N ARG A 59 -14.68 -5.85 -12.21
CA ARG A 59 -15.48 -7.06 -11.99
C ARG A 59 -14.93 -7.85 -10.81
N VAL A 60 -15.84 -8.52 -10.12
CA VAL A 60 -15.53 -9.54 -9.11
C VAL A 60 -16.20 -10.83 -9.54
N ASP A 61 -15.41 -11.88 -9.73
CA ASP A 61 -15.85 -13.17 -10.30
C ASP A 61 -16.67 -13.00 -11.59
N GLY A 62 -16.22 -12.12 -12.49
CA GLY A 62 -16.85 -11.81 -13.77
C GLY A 62 -18.05 -10.86 -13.71
N GLN A 63 -18.55 -10.49 -12.52
CA GLN A 63 -19.71 -9.61 -12.37
C GLN A 63 -19.26 -8.14 -12.14
N ASP A 64 -19.88 -7.19 -12.85
CA ASP A 64 -19.59 -5.77 -12.69
C ASP A 64 -19.91 -5.31 -11.26
N VAL A 65 -18.95 -4.64 -10.59
CA VAL A 65 -19.11 -4.16 -9.21
C VAL A 65 -20.31 -3.21 -9.05
N ARG A 66 -20.67 -2.49 -10.10
CA ARG A 66 -21.85 -1.60 -10.12
C ARG A 66 -23.16 -2.35 -10.05
N ALA A 67 -23.21 -3.54 -10.65
CA ALA A 67 -24.38 -4.42 -10.62
C ALA A 67 -24.50 -5.15 -9.27
N LEU A 68 -23.38 -5.47 -8.63
CA LEU A 68 -23.35 -6.18 -7.34
C LEU A 68 -23.86 -5.31 -6.19
N GLY A 69 -23.63 -3.99 -6.22
CA GLY A 69 -24.13 -3.05 -5.22
C GLY A 69 -23.87 -3.48 -3.76
N LYS A 70 -24.94 -3.64 -2.96
CA LYS A 70 -24.85 -4.05 -1.53
C LYS A 70 -24.22 -5.44 -1.35
N ALA A 71 -24.41 -6.36 -2.28
CA ALA A 71 -23.83 -7.72 -2.20
C ALA A 71 -22.30 -7.67 -2.27
N LEU A 72 -21.73 -6.76 -3.05
CA LEU A 72 -20.28 -6.51 -3.05
C LEU A 72 -19.83 -5.90 -1.72
N LEU A 73 -20.52 -4.86 -1.25
CA LEU A 73 -20.14 -4.15 -0.02
C LEU A 73 -20.13 -5.05 1.21
N SER A 74 -20.97 -6.08 1.25
CA SER A 74 -20.95 -7.09 2.33
C SER A 74 -19.70 -7.97 2.30
N GLN A 75 -19.04 -8.08 1.15
CA GLN A 75 -17.81 -8.87 0.96
C GLN A 75 -16.53 -8.03 1.11
N ILE A 76 -16.64 -6.70 1.19
CA ILE A 76 -15.52 -5.78 1.33
C ILE A 76 -15.36 -5.30 2.76
N GLY A 77 -14.16 -5.43 3.29
CA GLY A 77 -13.67 -4.67 4.44
C GLY A 77 -12.83 -3.50 3.93
N TYR A 78 -13.16 -2.29 4.30
CA TYR A 78 -12.41 -1.11 3.88
C TYR A 78 -11.95 -0.28 5.07
N MET A 79 -10.66 0.01 5.10
CA MET A 79 -10.02 0.93 6.02
C MET A 79 -9.44 2.09 5.23
N PRO A 80 -10.05 3.30 5.31
CA PRO A 80 -9.53 4.48 4.65
C PRO A 80 -8.28 5.01 5.35
N GLN A 81 -7.52 5.86 4.67
CA GLN A 81 -6.30 6.49 5.21
C GLN A 81 -6.55 7.23 6.53
N TYR A 82 -7.70 7.88 6.68
CA TYR A 82 -8.12 8.58 7.90
C TYR A 82 -9.45 8.01 8.40
N PRO A 83 -9.42 6.91 9.18
CA PRO A 83 -10.64 6.34 9.74
C PRO A 83 -11.29 7.34 10.71
N ILE A 84 -12.60 7.56 10.55
CA ILE A 84 -13.36 8.42 11.44
C ILE A 84 -13.94 7.58 12.57
N PHE A 85 -13.64 7.99 13.80
CA PHE A 85 -14.12 7.33 15.01
C PHE A 85 -14.95 8.27 15.89
N TYR A 86 -15.94 7.73 16.57
CA TYR A 86 -16.64 8.43 17.65
C TYR A 86 -15.76 8.40 18.91
N ARG A 87 -15.07 9.49 19.20
CA ARG A 87 -14.01 9.59 20.23
C ARG A 87 -14.49 9.27 21.65
N ASP A 88 -15.78 9.51 21.94
CA ASP A 88 -16.38 9.28 23.25
C ASP A 88 -16.92 7.87 23.47
N PHE A 89 -17.04 7.09 22.41
CA PHE A 89 -17.38 5.66 22.51
C PHE A 89 -16.21 4.88 23.08
N THR A 90 -16.51 3.81 23.86
CA THR A 90 -15.51 2.78 24.11
C THR A 90 -15.20 2.03 22.83
N VAL A 91 -14.05 1.36 22.76
CA VAL A 91 -13.69 0.51 21.61
C VAL A 91 -14.78 -0.53 21.35
N LYS A 92 -15.23 -1.19 22.41
CA LYS A 92 -16.27 -2.23 22.33
C LYS A 92 -17.59 -1.65 21.82
N ASP A 93 -18.09 -0.55 22.41
CA ASP A 93 -19.36 0.03 22.02
C ASP A 93 -19.34 0.53 20.58
N PHE A 94 -18.25 1.14 20.15
CA PHE A 94 -18.06 1.53 18.76
C PHE A 94 -18.14 0.35 17.80
N LEU A 95 -17.43 -0.74 18.08
CA LEU A 95 -17.41 -1.92 17.22
C LEU A 95 -18.78 -2.63 17.22
N LEU A 96 -19.47 -2.68 18.34
CA LEU A 96 -20.85 -3.21 18.40
C LEU A 96 -21.83 -2.33 17.60
N TYR A 97 -21.69 -1.02 17.67
CA TYR A 97 -22.44 -0.09 16.83
C TYR A 97 -22.18 -0.34 15.34
N MET A 98 -20.91 -0.53 14.96
CA MET A 98 -20.56 -0.85 13.58
C MET A 98 -21.08 -2.23 13.14
N CYS A 99 -21.17 -3.21 14.04
CA CYS A 99 -21.84 -4.48 13.76
C CYS A 99 -23.32 -4.29 13.44
N ALA A 100 -24.02 -3.46 14.20
CA ALA A 100 -25.44 -3.16 13.95
C ALA A 100 -25.65 -2.48 12.59
N LEU A 101 -24.76 -1.56 12.18
CA LEU A 101 -24.80 -0.93 10.85
C LEU A 101 -24.53 -1.90 9.69
N LYS A 102 -23.87 -3.03 9.98
CA LYS A 102 -23.58 -4.09 9.01
C LYS A 102 -24.58 -5.25 9.07
N ASP A 103 -25.71 -5.08 9.74
CA ASP A 103 -26.75 -6.11 9.95
C ASP A 103 -26.23 -7.40 10.62
N ILE A 104 -25.15 -7.32 11.41
CA ILE A 104 -24.64 -8.45 12.20
C ILE A 104 -25.50 -8.60 13.45
N SER A 105 -26.06 -9.78 13.65
CA SER A 105 -26.96 -10.04 14.78
C SER A 105 -26.28 -9.83 16.14
N ALA A 106 -27.01 -9.31 17.12
CA ALA A 106 -26.48 -9.02 18.46
C ALA A 106 -25.82 -10.26 19.12
N ASN A 107 -26.39 -11.46 18.90
CA ASN A 107 -25.85 -12.71 19.42
C ASN A 107 -24.46 -13.07 18.86
N GLN A 108 -24.17 -12.65 17.63
CA GLN A 108 -22.88 -12.89 16.96
C GLN A 108 -21.90 -11.74 17.18
N ALA A 109 -22.40 -10.51 17.30
CA ALA A 109 -21.59 -9.30 17.34
C ALA A 109 -20.58 -9.29 18.50
N LEU A 110 -21.03 -9.60 19.72
CA LEU A 110 -20.16 -9.57 20.89
C LEU A 110 -18.98 -10.54 20.76
N ASN A 111 -19.27 -11.80 20.45
CA ASN A 111 -18.22 -12.83 20.32
C ASN A 111 -17.25 -12.48 19.20
N ARG A 112 -17.76 -11.95 18.09
CA ARG A 112 -16.94 -11.51 16.98
C ARG A 112 -16.03 -10.35 17.32
N VAL A 113 -16.58 -9.32 17.97
CA VAL A 113 -15.81 -8.16 18.42
C VAL A 113 -14.70 -8.59 19.38
N LEU A 114 -15.03 -9.40 20.41
CA LEU A 114 -14.05 -9.87 21.38
C LEU A 114 -12.95 -10.73 20.73
N GLY A 115 -13.32 -11.63 19.81
CA GLY A 115 -12.37 -12.45 19.07
C GLY A 115 -11.41 -11.61 18.23
N LEU A 116 -11.92 -10.61 17.48
CA LEU A 116 -11.08 -9.70 16.69
C LEU A 116 -10.20 -8.82 17.57
N LEU A 117 -10.72 -8.30 18.70
CA LEU A 117 -9.92 -7.53 19.65
C LEU A 117 -8.78 -8.35 20.24
N ALA A 118 -9.00 -9.62 20.52
CA ALA A 118 -7.93 -10.53 20.96
C ALA A 118 -6.86 -10.71 19.86
N THR A 119 -7.28 -10.92 18.61
CA THR A 119 -6.36 -11.07 17.46
C THR A 119 -5.45 -9.85 17.28
N VAL A 120 -5.97 -8.64 17.51
CA VAL A 120 -5.19 -7.40 17.37
C VAL A 120 -4.54 -6.92 18.69
N ASN A 121 -4.55 -7.73 19.75
CA ASN A 121 -4.02 -7.38 21.08
C ASN A 121 -4.61 -6.07 21.65
N LEU A 122 -5.94 -5.94 21.62
CA LEU A 122 -6.69 -4.81 22.17
C LEU A 122 -7.70 -5.21 23.26
N THR A 123 -7.67 -6.43 23.76
CA THR A 123 -8.60 -6.91 24.80
C THR A 123 -8.62 -6.00 26.02
N ASP A 124 -7.44 -5.59 26.52
CA ASP A 124 -7.31 -4.73 27.71
C ASP A 124 -7.73 -3.27 27.47
N ALA A 125 -7.96 -2.94 26.19
CA ALA A 125 -8.38 -1.59 25.80
C ALA A 125 -9.86 -1.52 25.39
N GLN A 126 -10.61 -2.62 25.44
CA GLN A 126 -11.99 -2.70 24.95
C GLN A 126 -12.93 -1.68 25.59
N ASP A 127 -12.73 -1.38 26.87
CA ASP A 127 -13.56 -0.44 27.65
C ASP A 127 -12.95 0.98 27.70
N LYS A 128 -11.80 1.22 27.04
CA LYS A 128 -11.22 2.56 26.91
C LYS A 128 -11.95 3.36 25.83
N LYS A 129 -12.09 4.68 26.04
CA LYS A 129 -12.58 5.59 25.00
C LYS A 129 -11.59 5.64 23.84
N ILE A 130 -12.10 5.64 22.60
CA ILE A 130 -11.27 5.69 21.38
C ILE A 130 -10.42 6.97 21.36
N GLY A 131 -10.90 8.08 21.88
CA GLY A 131 -10.15 9.32 22.00
C GLY A 131 -8.89 9.23 22.86
N ALA A 132 -8.81 8.26 23.78
CA ALA A 132 -7.66 8.02 24.66
C ALA A 132 -6.64 7.01 24.11
N LEU A 133 -6.88 6.43 22.94
CA LEU A 133 -5.98 5.45 22.34
C LEU A 133 -4.78 6.11 21.64
N SER A 134 -3.66 5.39 21.57
CA SER A 134 -2.51 5.76 20.71
C SER A 134 -2.88 5.66 19.21
N GLY A 135 -2.03 6.23 18.36
CA GLY A 135 -2.20 6.12 16.89
C GLY A 135 -2.28 4.66 16.42
N GLY A 136 -1.33 3.82 16.84
CA GLY A 136 -1.31 2.41 16.49
C GLY A 136 -2.50 1.62 17.04
N MET A 137 -2.99 1.96 18.24
CA MET A 137 -4.21 1.34 18.77
C MET A 137 -5.44 1.73 17.93
N ARG A 138 -5.57 2.99 17.51
CA ARG A 138 -6.66 3.42 16.62
C ARG A 138 -6.61 2.73 15.26
N GLN A 139 -5.42 2.56 14.67
CA GLN A 139 -5.26 1.81 13.43
C GLN A 139 -5.72 0.35 13.59
N ARG A 140 -5.38 -0.29 14.71
CA ARG A 140 -5.85 -1.65 15.02
C ARG A 140 -7.38 -1.71 15.20
N VAL A 141 -8.01 -0.71 15.79
CA VAL A 141 -9.49 -0.60 15.83
C VAL A 141 -10.06 -0.47 14.41
N GLY A 142 -9.41 0.32 13.54
CA GLY A 142 -9.82 0.47 12.14
C GLY A 142 -9.80 -0.85 11.36
N ILE A 143 -8.76 -1.66 11.57
CA ILE A 143 -8.69 -2.97 10.91
C ILE A 143 -9.74 -3.94 11.46
N VAL A 144 -10.00 -3.92 12.79
CA VAL A 144 -11.11 -4.70 13.39
C VAL A 144 -12.43 -4.29 12.77
N GLN A 145 -12.70 -2.99 12.65
CA GLN A 145 -13.91 -2.47 12.00
C GLN A 145 -14.05 -2.99 10.55
N ALA A 146 -12.96 -2.99 9.78
CA ALA A 146 -12.96 -3.52 8.41
C ALA A 146 -13.25 -5.02 8.37
N MET A 147 -12.81 -5.78 9.39
CA MET A 147 -12.93 -7.24 9.49
C MET A 147 -14.26 -7.73 10.09
N LEU A 148 -15.14 -6.84 10.59
CA LEU A 148 -16.37 -7.23 11.28
C LEU A 148 -17.28 -8.16 10.46
N SER A 149 -17.41 -7.96 9.16
CA SER A 149 -18.26 -8.79 8.28
C SER A 149 -17.58 -10.03 7.72
N ASP A 150 -16.37 -10.37 8.16
CA ASP A 150 -15.55 -11.45 7.59
C ASP A 150 -15.35 -11.31 6.07
N PRO A 151 -14.85 -10.20 5.63
CA PRO A 151 -14.83 -9.88 4.22
C PRO A 151 -13.90 -10.84 3.46
N LYS A 152 -14.25 -11.12 2.21
CA LYS A 152 -13.37 -11.83 1.28
C LYS A 152 -12.34 -10.88 0.63
N ILE A 153 -12.65 -9.60 0.59
CA ILE A 153 -11.79 -8.55 0.05
C ILE A 153 -11.50 -7.57 1.17
N LEU A 154 -10.22 -7.36 1.50
CA LEU A 154 -9.79 -6.36 2.47
C LEU A 154 -8.99 -5.27 1.77
N ILE A 155 -9.44 -4.03 1.87
CA ILE A 155 -8.79 -2.86 1.25
C ILE A 155 -8.29 -1.95 2.37
N LEU A 156 -7.01 -1.62 2.32
CA LEU A 156 -6.30 -0.82 3.30
C LEU A 156 -5.60 0.34 2.59
N ASP A 157 -6.02 1.57 2.86
CA ASP A 157 -5.43 2.77 2.26
C ASP A 157 -4.50 3.45 3.26
N GLU A 158 -3.18 3.43 2.99
CA GLU A 158 -2.10 3.98 3.82
C GLU A 158 -2.19 3.59 5.31
N PRO A 159 -2.40 2.30 5.64
CA PRO A 159 -2.78 1.88 6.99
C PRO A 159 -1.67 2.03 8.03
N THR A 160 -0.42 2.22 7.61
CA THR A 160 0.76 2.34 8.49
C THR A 160 1.27 3.77 8.59
N ALA A 161 0.62 4.73 7.94
CA ALA A 161 1.01 6.13 7.98
C ALA A 161 1.02 6.66 9.44
N GLY A 162 2.14 7.25 9.84
CA GLY A 162 2.32 7.80 11.20
C GLY A 162 2.52 6.77 12.31
N LEU A 163 2.70 5.49 11.98
CA LEU A 163 3.10 4.47 12.94
C LEU A 163 4.62 4.45 13.14
N ASP A 164 5.05 4.14 14.36
CA ASP A 164 6.44 3.83 14.63
C ASP A 164 6.87 2.48 14.01
N PRO A 165 8.19 2.20 13.87
CA PRO A 165 8.67 0.97 13.23
C PRO A 165 8.15 -0.31 13.89
N SER A 166 8.00 -0.33 15.21
CA SER A 166 7.53 -1.52 15.94
C SER A 166 6.06 -1.81 15.66
N GLU A 167 5.22 -0.78 15.60
CA GLU A 167 3.81 -0.91 15.24
C GLU A 167 3.62 -1.31 13.76
N ARG A 168 4.49 -0.83 12.84
CA ARG A 168 4.47 -1.27 11.43
C ARG A 168 4.75 -2.77 11.30
N ILE A 169 5.75 -3.29 12.03
CA ILE A 169 6.04 -4.73 12.04
C ILE A 169 4.83 -5.52 12.54
N ARG A 170 4.22 -5.09 13.65
CA ARG A 170 3.02 -5.73 14.20
C ARG A 170 1.85 -5.70 13.20
N PHE A 171 1.67 -4.58 12.52
CA PHE A 171 0.62 -4.42 11.52
C PHE A 171 0.84 -5.36 10.33
N ARG A 172 2.06 -5.46 9.79
CA ARG A 172 2.39 -6.40 8.72
C ARG A 172 2.09 -7.85 9.10
N ASN A 173 2.50 -8.27 10.30
CA ASN A 173 2.23 -9.62 10.80
C ASN A 173 0.72 -9.87 10.91
N LEU A 174 -0.05 -8.88 11.33
CA LEU A 174 -1.50 -8.95 11.40
C LEU A 174 -2.14 -9.11 10.00
N ILE A 175 -1.68 -8.36 9.00
CA ILE A 175 -2.14 -8.50 7.62
C ILE A 175 -1.85 -9.89 7.09
N SER A 176 -0.65 -10.42 7.33
CA SER A 176 -0.31 -11.81 6.93
C SER A 176 -1.24 -12.85 7.56
N GLN A 177 -1.65 -12.67 8.82
CA GLN A 177 -2.63 -13.55 9.48
C GLN A 177 -4.02 -13.45 8.83
N PHE A 178 -4.44 -12.26 8.40
CA PHE A 178 -5.73 -12.06 7.74
C PHE A 178 -5.74 -12.47 6.27
N ALA A 179 -4.60 -12.77 5.65
CA ALA A 179 -4.50 -13.03 4.23
C ALA A 179 -5.12 -14.36 3.79
N GLN A 180 -5.20 -15.34 4.69
CA GLN A 180 -5.70 -16.68 4.34
C GLN A 180 -7.14 -16.63 3.83
N GLY A 181 -7.37 -17.11 2.62
CA GLY A 181 -8.68 -17.17 1.98
C GLY A 181 -9.25 -15.79 1.56
N ARG A 182 -8.42 -14.77 1.44
CA ARG A 182 -8.83 -13.39 1.11
C ARG A 182 -7.95 -12.76 0.06
N THR A 183 -8.51 -11.80 -0.65
CA THR A 183 -7.76 -10.83 -1.45
C THR A 183 -7.55 -9.58 -0.60
N ILE A 184 -6.30 -9.19 -0.36
CA ILE A 184 -5.95 -7.98 0.38
C ILE A 184 -5.28 -7.01 -0.58
N LEU A 185 -5.85 -5.80 -0.74
CA LEU A 185 -5.23 -4.69 -1.46
C LEU A 185 -4.73 -3.65 -0.47
N LEU A 186 -3.42 -3.53 -0.34
CA LEU A 186 -2.76 -2.59 0.55
C LEU A 186 -2.13 -1.47 -0.28
N ALA A 187 -2.72 -0.27 -0.22
CA ALA A 187 -2.18 0.91 -0.89
C ALA A 187 -1.21 1.64 0.05
N THR A 188 -0.02 1.91 -0.43
CA THR A 188 1.02 2.62 0.34
C THR A 188 2.04 3.29 -0.58
N HIS A 189 2.77 4.25 -0.03
CA HIS A 189 3.98 4.82 -0.65
C HIS A 189 5.26 4.31 0.04
N ILE A 190 5.13 3.42 1.03
CA ILE A 190 6.23 2.91 1.84
C ILE A 190 6.55 1.48 1.40
N VAL A 191 7.68 1.31 0.73
CA VAL A 191 8.13 0.03 0.17
C VAL A 191 8.21 -1.05 1.23
N SER A 192 8.82 -0.76 2.39
CA SER A 192 9.02 -1.72 3.48
C SER A 192 7.73 -2.27 4.09
N ASP A 193 6.57 -1.64 3.83
CA ASP A 193 5.29 -2.14 4.35
C ASP A 193 4.75 -3.33 3.55
N ILE A 194 5.14 -3.44 2.28
CA ILE A 194 4.64 -4.47 1.36
C ILE A 194 5.69 -5.50 0.93
N GLU A 195 6.98 -5.12 0.94
CA GLU A 195 8.08 -5.96 0.45
C GLU A 195 8.06 -7.39 1.04
N CYS A 196 7.75 -7.52 2.34
CA CYS A 196 7.77 -8.80 3.04
C CYS A 196 6.46 -9.58 2.99
N ILE A 197 5.33 -8.94 2.63
CA ILE A 197 4.00 -9.56 2.74
C ILE A 197 3.25 -9.63 1.41
N ALA A 198 3.57 -8.78 0.45
CA ALA A 198 2.88 -8.78 -0.84
C ALA A 198 3.34 -9.96 -1.71
N GLN A 199 2.37 -10.68 -2.24
CA GLN A 199 2.57 -11.70 -3.28
C GLN A 199 2.91 -11.02 -4.61
N GLU A 200 2.20 -9.96 -4.93
CA GLU A 200 2.46 -9.11 -6.09
C GLU A 200 2.34 -7.63 -5.73
N ILE A 201 3.02 -6.82 -6.50
CA ILE A 201 3.03 -5.37 -6.38
C ILE A 201 2.56 -4.75 -7.69
N LEU A 202 1.65 -3.79 -7.57
CA LEU A 202 1.17 -2.94 -8.64
C LEU A 202 1.84 -1.57 -8.47
N LEU A 203 2.78 -1.23 -9.35
CA LEU A 203 3.49 0.04 -9.31
C LEU A 203 2.73 1.10 -10.10
N LEU A 204 2.23 2.11 -9.40
CA LEU A 204 1.40 3.17 -9.96
C LEU A 204 2.16 4.51 -10.00
N LYS A 205 2.22 5.14 -11.18
CA LYS A 205 2.79 6.48 -11.36
C LYS A 205 1.84 7.36 -12.17
N ARG A 206 1.49 8.54 -11.64
CA ARG A 206 0.65 9.55 -12.33
C ARG A 206 -0.63 8.97 -12.97
N GLY A 207 -1.29 8.06 -12.25
CA GLY A 207 -2.55 7.43 -12.69
C GLY A 207 -2.40 6.23 -13.61
N THR A 208 -1.20 5.84 -13.98
CA THR A 208 -0.93 4.71 -14.89
C THR A 208 -0.25 3.58 -14.12
N LEU A 209 -0.72 2.35 -14.32
CA LEU A 209 -0.03 1.14 -13.87
C LEU A 209 1.20 0.95 -14.75
N LEU A 210 2.39 1.05 -14.15
CA LEU A 210 3.66 0.84 -14.87
C LEU A 210 3.98 -0.64 -15.01
N MET A 211 3.77 -1.40 -13.93
CA MET A 211 4.06 -2.84 -13.88
C MET A 211 3.29 -3.52 -12.75
N GLN A 212 3.07 -4.82 -12.92
CA GLN A 212 2.55 -5.74 -11.90
C GLN A 212 3.42 -6.99 -11.89
N GLY A 213 3.77 -7.48 -10.71
CA GLY A 213 4.53 -8.71 -10.56
C GLY A 213 4.96 -8.96 -9.13
N THR A 214 5.64 -10.09 -8.91
CA THR A 214 6.25 -10.41 -7.62
C THR A 214 7.40 -9.43 -7.31
N PRO A 215 7.74 -9.18 -6.04
CA PRO A 215 8.90 -8.35 -5.68
C PRO A 215 10.15 -8.73 -6.47
N THR A 216 10.49 -10.02 -6.50
CA THR A 216 11.66 -10.52 -7.23
C THR A 216 11.60 -10.26 -8.74
N SER A 217 10.43 -10.42 -9.37
CA SER A 217 10.31 -10.14 -10.81
C SER A 217 10.47 -8.65 -11.12
N LEU A 218 10.03 -7.78 -10.22
CA LEU A 218 10.20 -6.33 -10.37
C LEU A 218 11.67 -5.92 -10.21
N GLU A 219 12.40 -6.52 -9.26
CA GLU A 219 13.83 -6.29 -9.06
C GLU A 219 14.64 -6.71 -10.28
N GLN A 220 14.33 -7.85 -10.90
CA GLN A 220 14.99 -8.33 -12.12
C GLN A 220 14.90 -7.34 -13.28
N ASN A 221 13.86 -6.50 -13.37
CA ASN A 221 13.72 -5.50 -14.44
C ASN A 221 14.78 -4.38 -14.38
N ILE A 222 15.42 -4.20 -13.24
CA ILE A 222 16.49 -3.20 -13.06
C ILE A 222 17.83 -3.86 -12.69
N GLU A 223 18.01 -5.14 -12.99
CA GLU A 223 19.29 -5.83 -12.79
C GLU A 223 20.40 -5.14 -13.62
N GLY A 224 21.55 -4.94 -12.98
CA GLY A 224 22.69 -4.22 -13.58
C GLY A 224 22.56 -2.70 -13.59
N LYS A 225 21.50 -2.13 -12.98
CA LYS A 225 21.27 -0.68 -12.90
C LYS A 225 21.48 -0.11 -11.49
N VAL A 226 21.92 -0.91 -10.54
CA VAL A 226 22.17 -0.50 -9.15
C VAL A 226 23.66 -0.67 -8.84
N TRP A 227 24.25 0.39 -8.30
CA TRP A 227 25.69 0.50 -8.10
C TRP A 227 26.01 1.01 -6.69
N ASN A 228 27.02 0.40 -6.05
CA ASN A 228 27.65 0.98 -4.89
C ASN A 228 28.89 1.78 -5.33
N VAL A 229 28.96 3.04 -4.90
CA VAL A 229 30.07 3.95 -5.19
C VAL A 229 30.66 4.47 -3.89
N THR A 230 31.96 4.24 -3.67
CA THR A 230 32.67 4.88 -2.56
C THR A 230 33.20 6.24 -3.04
N ALA A 231 32.91 7.30 -2.28
CA ALA A 231 33.20 8.67 -2.62
C ALA A 231 33.73 9.47 -1.42
N THR A 232 34.45 10.56 -1.70
CA THR A 232 34.82 11.58 -0.72
C THR A 232 33.59 12.46 -0.41
N ALA A 233 33.70 13.35 0.58
CA ALA A 233 32.61 14.30 0.88
C ALA A 233 32.35 15.25 -0.30
N GLU A 234 33.39 15.67 -1.02
CA GLU A 234 33.26 16.55 -2.20
C GLU A 234 32.58 15.84 -3.37
N ASP A 235 33.02 14.61 -3.68
CA ASP A 235 32.45 13.80 -4.77
C ASP A 235 30.99 13.40 -4.46
N THR A 236 30.67 13.20 -3.19
CA THR A 236 29.30 12.84 -2.75
C THR A 236 28.31 13.89 -3.15
N ALA A 237 28.63 15.19 -2.97
CA ALA A 237 27.74 16.27 -3.36
C ALA A 237 27.46 16.26 -4.88
N VAL A 238 28.49 16.06 -5.68
CA VAL A 238 28.39 15.97 -7.15
C VAL A 238 27.54 14.74 -7.57
N LEU A 239 27.84 13.56 -7.01
CA LEU A 239 27.11 12.35 -7.35
C LEU A 239 25.63 12.41 -6.94
N THR A 240 25.32 13.01 -5.80
CA THR A 240 23.94 13.19 -5.33
C THR A 240 23.16 14.17 -6.21
N ASP A 241 23.83 15.15 -6.80
CA ASP A 241 23.21 16.07 -7.75
C ASP A 241 22.96 15.40 -9.12
N MET A 242 23.89 14.57 -9.58
CA MET A 242 23.85 13.93 -10.90
C MET A 242 22.95 12.69 -10.95
N TYR A 243 22.89 11.91 -9.87
CA TYR A 243 22.25 10.60 -9.86
C TYR A 243 21.16 10.47 -8.81
N CYS A 244 20.30 9.46 -9.00
CA CYS A 244 19.34 9.04 -7.98
C CYS A 244 20.06 8.17 -6.95
N VAL A 245 20.20 8.66 -5.72
CA VAL A 245 20.85 7.97 -4.61
C VAL A 245 19.76 7.38 -3.71
N SER A 246 19.67 6.03 -3.67
CA SER A 246 18.68 5.32 -2.83
C SER A 246 19.15 5.20 -1.39
N ASN A 247 20.46 5.13 -1.16
CA ASN A 247 21.02 5.05 0.19
C ASN A 247 22.41 5.68 0.24
N MET A 248 22.75 6.24 1.40
CA MET A 248 24.07 6.79 1.69
C MET A 248 24.52 6.36 3.08
N LYS A 249 25.68 5.75 3.17
CA LYS A 249 26.30 5.33 4.43
C LYS A 249 27.66 5.99 4.57
N GLN A 250 27.93 6.60 5.71
CA GLN A 250 29.25 7.12 6.07
C GLN A 250 30.05 6.04 6.80
N ASP A 251 31.32 5.84 6.38
CA ASP A 251 32.26 4.94 7.03
C ASP A 251 33.67 5.53 6.97
N GLY A 252 34.30 5.76 8.14
CA GLY A 252 35.71 6.16 8.25
C GLY A 252 36.14 7.39 7.44
N GLY A 253 35.27 8.37 7.18
CA GLY A 253 35.57 9.57 6.40
C GLY A 253 35.26 9.46 4.89
N HIS A 254 34.81 8.31 4.43
CA HIS A 254 34.28 8.06 3.10
C HIS A 254 32.77 7.83 3.16
N PHE A 255 32.12 7.95 2.00
CA PHE A 255 30.71 7.69 1.81
C PHE A 255 30.53 6.54 0.83
N THR A 256 29.68 5.59 1.16
CA THR A 256 29.18 4.59 0.21
C THR A 256 27.79 5.01 -0.22
N LEU A 257 27.63 5.34 -1.51
CA LEU A 257 26.36 5.70 -2.11
C LEU A 257 25.81 4.50 -2.87
N ARG A 258 24.53 4.22 -2.69
CA ARG A 258 23.78 3.29 -3.53
C ARG A 258 23.06 4.11 -4.61
N ILE A 259 23.49 3.96 -5.84
CA ILE A 259 23.07 4.76 -7.00
C ILE A 259 22.23 3.88 -7.94
N VAL A 260 21.13 4.42 -8.40
CA VAL A 260 20.25 3.78 -9.39
C VAL A 260 20.36 4.54 -10.71
N THR A 261 20.91 3.89 -11.75
CA THR A 261 21.16 4.50 -13.07
C THR A 261 21.37 3.44 -14.15
N ASP A 262 21.06 3.75 -15.42
CA ASP A 262 21.24 2.84 -16.56
C ASP A 262 22.68 2.54 -16.90
N GLY A 263 23.62 3.47 -16.61
CA GLY A 263 25.03 3.34 -16.91
C GLY A 263 25.91 3.26 -15.66
N CYS A 264 27.14 2.76 -15.80
CA CYS A 264 28.11 2.74 -14.71
C CYS A 264 28.48 4.18 -14.30
N PRO A 265 28.26 4.60 -13.05
CA PRO A 265 28.43 6.01 -12.62
C PRO A 265 29.89 6.47 -12.69
N ASN A 266 30.84 5.58 -12.34
CA ASN A 266 32.27 5.83 -12.41
C ASN A 266 33.07 4.51 -12.38
N ARG A 267 34.41 4.60 -12.56
CA ARG A 267 35.30 3.44 -12.61
C ARG A 267 35.40 2.63 -11.30
N ASN A 268 34.98 3.22 -10.17
CA ASN A 268 35.00 2.58 -8.85
C ASN A 268 33.63 2.02 -8.46
N ALA A 269 32.63 2.15 -9.33
CA ALA A 269 31.29 1.65 -9.09
C ALA A 269 31.27 0.10 -9.15
N GLN A 270 30.66 -0.50 -8.15
CA GLN A 270 30.44 -1.95 -8.08
C GLN A 270 28.98 -2.26 -8.28
N PRO A 271 28.61 -3.13 -9.23
CA PRO A 271 27.20 -3.52 -9.40
C PRO A 271 26.76 -4.32 -8.18
N VAL A 272 25.54 -4.05 -7.73
CA VAL A 272 24.93 -4.76 -6.60
C VAL A 272 23.52 -5.21 -6.96
N PRO A 273 23.01 -6.30 -6.37
CA PRO A 273 21.63 -6.73 -6.59
C PRO A 273 20.64 -5.61 -6.23
N PRO A 274 19.63 -5.36 -7.07
CA PRO A 274 18.57 -4.40 -6.75
C PRO A 274 17.67 -4.91 -5.61
N ASN A 275 16.99 -3.97 -4.95
CA ASN A 275 15.89 -4.22 -4.06
C ASN A 275 14.64 -3.45 -4.53
N LEU A 276 13.51 -3.68 -3.88
CA LEU A 276 12.25 -3.04 -4.26
C LEU A 276 12.27 -1.51 -4.10
N GLU A 277 13.08 -0.98 -3.16
CA GLU A 277 13.24 0.47 -2.98
C GLU A 277 13.96 1.10 -4.18
N ASP A 278 14.95 0.41 -4.74
CA ASP A 278 15.63 0.82 -5.98
C ASP A 278 14.67 0.80 -7.17
N VAL A 279 13.81 -0.24 -7.27
CA VAL A 279 12.75 -0.31 -8.30
C VAL A 279 11.82 0.90 -8.19
N PHE A 280 11.35 1.19 -6.99
CA PHE A 280 10.48 2.33 -6.75
C PHE A 280 11.14 3.65 -7.17
N LEU A 281 12.38 3.85 -6.78
CA LEU A 281 13.14 5.05 -7.13
C LEU A 281 13.45 5.14 -8.62
N TYR A 282 13.79 4.03 -9.27
CA TYR A 282 14.06 3.99 -10.71
C TYR A 282 12.85 4.43 -11.53
N TYR A 283 11.66 3.94 -11.20
CA TYR A 283 10.45 4.24 -11.97
C TYR A 283 9.69 5.47 -11.48
N CYS A 284 9.70 5.76 -10.18
CA CYS A 284 8.92 6.84 -9.56
C CYS A 284 9.78 8.03 -9.12
N GLY A 285 11.05 7.84 -8.77
CA GLY A 285 11.98 8.93 -8.45
C GLY A 285 12.11 9.92 -9.60
N GLY A 286 12.29 11.21 -9.28
CA GLY A 286 12.27 12.32 -10.26
C GLY A 286 13.26 12.19 -11.42
N GLU A 287 13.13 13.06 -12.42
CA GLU A 287 13.77 13.09 -13.75
C GLU A 287 15.32 13.13 -13.81
N LYS A 288 16.02 12.69 -12.76
CA LYS A 288 17.51 12.62 -12.74
C LYS A 288 18.09 11.50 -13.64
N HIS A 289 17.25 10.72 -14.32
CA HIS A 289 17.70 9.58 -15.15
C HIS A 289 17.97 9.92 -16.63
N ASP A 290 17.70 11.15 -17.10
CA ASP A 290 17.70 11.51 -18.53
C ASP A 290 18.82 12.47 -18.96
N THR A 291 20.01 12.41 -18.36
CA THR A 291 21.15 13.22 -18.83
C THR A 291 22.08 12.50 -19.82
N SER A 292 21.71 11.34 -20.38
CA SER A 292 22.53 10.61 -21.36
C SER A 292 22.12 10.80 -22.83
N ASN A 293 21.28 11.80 -23.15
CA ASN A 293 20.99 12.15 -24.55
C ASN A 293 21.33 13.63 -24.86
N THR A 294 22.58 14.02 -24.64
CA THR A 294 23.14 15.19 -25.33
C THR A 294 24.66 15.00 -25.46
N VAL A 295 25.10 14.40 -26.52
CA VAL A 295 26.18 14.75 -27.47
C VAL A 295 26.20 13.71 -28.59
#